data_1feebf57d633fc2ac4629dc73667cd22
#
_entry.id   1feebf57d633fc2ac4629dc73667cd22
#
_cell.length_a   1.000
_cell.length_b   1.000
_cell.length_c   1.000
_cell.angle_alpha   90.00
_cell.angle_beta   90.00
_cell.angle_gamma   90.00
#
_symmetry.space_group_name_H-M   'P 1'
#
loop_
_entity.id
_entity.type
_entity.pdbx_description
1 polymer ?
#
loop_
_entity_poly.entity_id
_entity_poly.type
_entity_poly.pdbx_seq_one_letter_code
_entity_poly.pdbx_strand_id
1 'polypeptide(L)'
;MTDSATSSNTMPNRSSLKEKIHEVIFEADTTSGKYFDIALLVSIVISVLAVSLESVDSIDNVYHSQLVMLEWFFTILFTIEYFLRLYSTEHSVKYSTSFFGMVDLLAILPTYISIFIPGAQSLLVIRALRLLRVFRVFKLSRYLGEANVLSEAIIQSKTRIVVFLSTITVLSFITGAGMYLVEGPAHGFTSIPQSVYWAITTLTSTGYGDTVPITPIGKMLAIFIMIMGYSLIIVPTGIISTELMKLGDISTQACKNCSKEGHDYNAKFCKHCGFEL
;
A
#
# COMPACT_ATOMS: atom_id res chain seq x y z
N MET A 1 -50.01 -45.67 20.41
CA MET A 1 -48.59 -45.99 20.69
C MET A 1 -47.79 -44.93 19.93
N THR A 2 -47.70 -43.78 20.46
CA THR A 2 -46.70 -43.04 21.21
C THR A 2 -45.36 -42.97 20.48
N ASP A 3 -45.22 -41.97 19.62
CA ASP A 3 -43.95 -41.49 19.13
C ASP A 3 -43.51 -40.23 19.88
N SER A 4 -42.47 -40.40 20.66
CA SER A 4 -41.82 -39.35 21.43
C SER A 4 -40.90 -38.53 20.52
N ALA A 5 -41.31 -37.33 20.14
CA ALA A 5 -40.46 -36.35 19.54
C ALA A 5 -39.48 -35.80 20.58
N THR A 6 -38.22 -36.20 20.48
CA THR A 6 -37.10 -35.59 21.21
C THR A 6 -36.79 -34.23 20.62
N SER A 7 -37.30 -33.19 21.26
CA SER A 7 -36.92 -31.81 21.07
C SER A 7 -35.46 -31.64 21.55
N SER A 8 -34.51 -31.62 20.62
CA SER A 8 -33.15 -31.21 20.92
C SER A 8 -33.15 -29.69 21.11
N ASN A 9 -33.21 -29.28 22.37
CA ASN A 9 -33.05 -27.93 22.84
C ASN A 9 -31.57 -27.55 22.68
N THR A 10 -31.17 -27.04 21.51
CA THR A 10 -29.85 -26.46 21.31
C THR A 10 -29.83 -25.14 22.04
N MET A 11 -29.22 -25.15 23.23
CA MET A 11 -28.87 -23.92 23.96
C MET A 11 -28.02 -23.04 23.06
N PRO A 12 -28.17 -21.68 23.10
CA PRO A 12 -27.35 -20.76 22.36
C PRO A 12 -25.90 -20.96 22.84
N ASN A 13 -25.06 -21.42 21.92
CA ASN A 13 -23.64 -21.60 22.14
C ASN A 13 -23.06 -20.23 22.54
N ARG A 14 -22.59 -20.09 23.79
CA ARG A 14 -21.84 -18.94 24.22
C ARG A 14 -20.55 -18.94 23.39
N SER A 15 -20.50 -18.10 22.35
CA SER A 15 -19.28 -17.89 21.57
C SER A 15 -18.11 -17.73 22.52
N SER A 16 -17.04 -18.46 22.31
CA SER A 16 -15.87 -18.41 23.18
C SER A 16 -15.31 -16.97 23.14
N LEU A 17 -14.64 -16.52 24.21
CA LEU A 17 -14.00 -15.19 24.23
C LEU A 17 -13.12 -14.96 23.00
N LYS A 18 -12.48 -16.04 22.54
CA LYS A 18 -11.66 -16.04 21.31
C LYS A 18 -12.47 -15.70 20.06
N GLU A 19 -13.69 -16.24 19.91
CA GLU A 19 -14.58 -15.95 18.78
C GLU A 19 -15.05 -14.50 18.79
N LYS A 20 -15.41 -13.97 19.96
CA LYS A 20 -15.80 -12.54 20.09
C LYS A 20 -14.66 -11.60 19.75
N ILE A 21 -13.44 -11.92 20.18
CA ILE A 21 -12.25 -11.12 19.82
C ILE A 21 -11.97 -11.23 18.33
N HIS A 22 -12.13 -12.41 17.73
CA HIS A 22 -11.98 -12.62 16.30
C HIS A 22 -12.98 -11.79 15.50
N GLU A 23 -14.25 -11.81 15.89
CA GLU A 23 -15.31 -11.02 15.25
C GLU A 23 -14.99 -9.50 15.27
N VAL A 24 -14.57 -8.95 16.41
CA VAL A 24 -14.25 -7.52 16.54
C VAL A 24 -13.02 -7.13 15.73
N ILE A 25 -12.02 -8.01 15.63
CA ILE A 25 -10.71 -7.69 15.04
C ILE A 25 -10.64 -7.99 13.52
N PHE A 26 -11.41 -8.96 13.03
CA PHE A 26 -11.35 -9.42 11.63
C PHE A 26 -12.62 -9.19 10.84
N GLU A 27 -13.77 -8.98 11.49
CA GLU A 27 -15.05 -8.76 10.82
C GLU A 27 -15.45 -7.29 10.88
N ALA A 28 -15.16 -6.57 9.80
CA ALA A 28 -15.52 -5.15 9.66
C ALA A 28 -17.03 -4.88 9.51
N ASP A 29 -17.83 -5.92 9.28
CA ASP A 29 -19.29 -5.80 9.06
C ASP A 29 -20.07 -5.58 10.37
N THR A 30 -19.49 -5.92 11.51
CA THR A 30 -20.11 -5.67 12.82
C THR A 30 -19.90 -4.22 13.27
N THR A 31 -20.87 -3.68 14.01
CA THR A 31 -20.76 -2.31 14.55
C THR A 31 -19.50 -2.14 15.42
N SER A 32 -19.17 -3.16 16.22
CA SER A 32 -17.98 -3.16 17.09
C SER A 32 -16.69 -3.22 16.29
N GLY A 33 -16.62 -4.05 15.24
CA GLY A 33 -15.48 -4.16 14.34
C GLY A 33 -15.23 -2.83 13.62
N LYS A 34 -16.28 -2.21 13.10
CA LYS A 34 -16.16 -0.91 12.42
C LYS A 34 -15.59 0.19 13.33
N TYR A 35 -16.05 0.28 14.58
CA TYR A 35 -15.48 1.26 15.53
C TYR A 35 -14.04 0.96 15.88
N PHE A 36 -13.70 -0.32 16.05
CA PHE A 36 -12.32 -0.76 16.28
C PHE A 36 -11.41 -0.37 15.12
N ASP A 37 -11.83 -0.63 13.89
CA ASP A 37 -11.08 -0.29 12.68
C ASP A 37 -10.88 1.22 12.52
N ILE A 38 -11.93 2.03 12.74
CA ILE A 38 -11.83 3.49 12.69
C ILE A 38 -10.87 4.00 13.78
N ALA A 39 -10.98 3.50 15.01
CA ALA A 39 -10.09 3.89 16.11
C ALA A 39 -8.63 3.53 15.80
N LEU A 40 -8.39 2.36 15.23
CA LEU A 40 -7.06 1.91 14.84
C LEU A 40 -6.49 2.73 13.68
N LEU A 41 -7.30 3.03 12.67
CA LEU A 41 -6.94 3.89 11.54
C LEU A 41 -6.53 5.29 12.03
N VAL A 42 -7.33 5.91 12.87
CA VAL A 42 -7.02 7.23 13.48
C VAL A 42 -5.73 7.14 14.27
N SER A 43 -5.53 6.08 15.07
CA SER A 43 -4.31 5.86 15.83
C SER A 43 -3.06 5.73 14.95
N ILE A 44 -3.16 5.03 13.82
CA ILE A 44 -2.08 4.92 12.84
C ILE A 44 -1.73 6.30 12.27
N VAL A 45 -2.73 7.07 11.80
CA VAL A 45 -2.52 8.40 11.24
C VAL A 45 -1.85 9.33 12.26
N ILE A 46 -2.35 9.39 13.49
CA ILE A 46 -1.77 10.23 14.54
C ILE A 46 -0.33 9.77 14.86
N SER A 47 -0.06 8.46 14.92
CA SER A 47 1.29 7.96 15.20
C SER A 47 2.28 8.29 14.09
N VAL A 48 1.86 8.27 12.82
CA VAL A 48 2.70 8.66 11.67
C VAL A 48 2.96 10.17 11.69
N LEU A 49 1.95 10.98 12.00
CA LEU A 49 2.11 12.43 12.16
C LEU A 49 3.07 12.75 13.31
N ALA A 50 2.99 12.05 14.45
CA ALA A 50 3.90 12.24 15.57
C ALA A 50 5.36 11.96 15.18
N VAL A 51 5.63 10.86 14.47
CA VAL A 51 6.96 10.53 13.94
C VAL A 51 7.44 11.59 12.94
N SER A 52 6.54 12.10 12.10
CA SER A 52 6.88 13.16 11.15
C SER A 52 7.25 14.47 11.86
N LEU A 53 6.52 14.84 12.91
CA LEU A 53 6.81 16.02 13.73
C LEU A 53 8.13 15.87 14.52
N GLU A 54 8.43 14.68 15.03
CA GLU A 54 9.69 14.36 15.70
C GLU A 54 10.90 14.51 14.77
N SER A 55 10.71 14.37 13.45
CA SER A 55 11.79 14.56 12.47
C SER A 55 12.17 16.04 12.25
N VAL A 56 11.38 16.98 12.75
CA VAL A 56 11.61 18.43 12.61
C VAL A 56 12.35 18.93 13.85
N ASP A 57 13.63 19.26 13.73
CA ASP A 57 14.49 19.65 14.83
C ASP A 57 13.90 20.78 15.72
N SER A 58 13.23 21.76 15.13
CA SER A 58 12.60 22.88 15.86
C SER A 58 11.44 22.41 16.76
N ILE A 59 10.73 21.36 16.37
CA ILE A 59 9.61 20.80 17.12
C ILE A 59 10.14 19.79 18.15
N ASP A 60 11.07 18.93 17.75
CA ASP A 60 11.66 17.93 18.64
C ASP A 60 12.34 18.59 19.85
N ASN A 61 13.08 19.67 19.64
CA ASN A 61 13.74 20.39 20.74
C ASN A 61 12.76 20.94 21.80
N VAL A 62 11.53 21.25 21.44
CA VAL A 62 10.51 21.81 22.36
C VAL A 62 9.62 20.72 22.95
N TYR A 63 9.21 19.75 22.15
CA TYR A 63 8.17 18.77 22.49
C TYR A 63 8.68 17.33 22.59
N HIS A 64 9.99 17.12 22.68
CA HIS A 64 10.61 15.79 22.70
C HIS A 64 9.96 14.83 23.71
N SER A 65 9.77 15.27 24.95
CA SER A 65 9.17 14.42 25.99
C SER A 65 7.73 13.99 25.67
N GLN A 66 6.93 14.90 25.10
CA GLN A 66 5.55 14.61 24.71
C GLN A 66 5.49 13.66 23.51
N LEU A 67 6.35 13.88 22.52
CA LEU A 67 6.43 13.03 21.33
C LEU A 67 6.88 11.61 21.69
N VAL A 68 7.88 11.46 22.54
CA VAL A 68 8.33 10.15 23.06
C VAL A 68 7.24 9.46 23.86
N MET A 69 6.50 10.18 24.71
CA MET A 69 5.37 9.61 25.47
C MET A 69 4.28 9.12 24.53
N LEU A 70 3.93 9.91 23.52
CA LEU A 70 2.93 9.56 22.50
C LEU A 70 3.37 8.34 21.68
N GLU A 71 4.65 8.27 21.35
CA GLU A 71 5.23 7.13 20.65
C GLU A 71 5.10 5.83 21.45
N TRP A 72 5.46 5.87 22.74
CA TRP A 72 5.31 4.71 23.61
C TRP A 72 3.86 4.28 23.76
N PHE A 73 2.94 5.24 23.86
CA PHE A 73 1.51 4.97 23.92
C PHE A 73 1.06 4.17 22.67
N PHE A 74 1.39 4.64 21.47
CA PHE A 74 1.01 3.94 20.23
C PHE A 74 1.76 2.61 20.06
N THR A 75 3.01 2.51 20.48
CA THR A 75 3.76 1.25 20.41
C THR A 75 3.10 0.18 21.29
N ILE A 76 2.71 0.52 22.52
CA ILE A 76 2.00 -0.39 23.42
C ILE A 76 0.63 -0.76 22.83
N LEU A 77 -0.12 0.21 22.32
CA LEU A 77 -1.42 -0.03 21.68
C LEU A 77 -1.30 -1.02 20.52
N PHE A 78 -0.36 -0.81 19.61
CA PHE A 78 -0.14 -1.71 18.46
C PHE A 78 0.45 -3.05 18.89
N THR A 79 1.19 -3.11 19.97
CA THR A 79 1.66 -4.38 20.54
C THR A 79 0.50 -5.20 21.08
N ILE A 80 -0.41 -4.59 21.82
CA ILE A 80 -1.63 -5.27 22.31
C ILE A 80 -2.46 -5.75 21.13
N GLU A 81 -2.68 -4.92 20.12
CA GLU A 81 -3.42 -5.27 18.91
C GLU A 81 -2.78 -6.46 18.19
N TYR A 82 -1.46 -6.48 18.02
CA TYR A 82 -0.74 -7.59 17.40
C TYR A 82 -0.92 -8.90 18.17
N PHE A 83 -0.78 -8.86 19.51
CA PHE A 83 -1.00 -10.06 20.34
C PHE A 83 -2.44 -10.53 20.33
N LEU A 84 -3.43 -9.64 20.30
CA LEU A 84 -4.83 -10.01 20.18
C LEU A 84 -5.11 -10.70 18.85
N ARG A 85 -4.50 -10.24 17.76
CA ARG A 85 -4.57 -10.89 16.43
C ARG A 85 -3.95 -12.28 16.44
N LEU A 86 -2.76 -12.44 17.04
CA LEU A 86 -2.12 -13.74 17.19
C LEU A 86 -2.96 -14.72 18.01
N TYR A 87 -3.59 -14.22 19.07
CA TYR A 87 -4.43 -15.04 19.94
C TYR A 87 -5.72 -15.48 19.27
N SER A 88 -6.37 -14.60 18.49
CA SER A 88 -7.65 -14.87 17.85
C SER A 88 -7.54 -15.72 16.57
N THR A 89 -6.35 -15.81 15.97
CA THR A 89 -6.11 -16.61 14.77
C THR A 89 -5.86 -18.09 15.13
N GLU A 90 -6.40 -19.03 14.34
CA GLU A 90 -6.17 -20.47 14.55
C GLU A 90 -4.72 -20.89 14.29
N HIS A 91 -4.05 -20.25 13.33
CA HIS A 91 -2.67 -20.52 12.92
C HIS A 91 -1.78 -19.31 13.12
N SER A 92 -1.37 -19.03 14.37
CA SER A 92 -0.58 -17.84 14.74
C SER A 92 0.74 -17.70 13.96
N VAL A 93 1.44 -18.83 13.70
CA VAL A 93 2.69 -18.81 12.92
C VAL A 93 2.42 -18.40 11.46
N LYS A 94 1.37 -18.92 10.85
CA LYS A 94 0.99 -18.56 9.48
C LYS A 94 0.59 -17.07 9.38
N TYR A 95 -0.06 -16.56 10.41
CA TYR A 95 -0.40 -15.13 10.48
C TYR A 95 0.87 -14.27 10.61
N SER A 96 1.78 -14.58 11.53
CA SER A 96 2.99 -13.78 11.75
C SER A 96 3.92 -13.73 10.52
N THR A 97 3.91 -14.78 9.68
CA THR A 97 4.67 -14.84 8.42
C THR A 97 3.88 -14.30 7.22
N SER A 98 2.61 -13.95 7.39
CA SER A 98 1.82 -13.29 6.35
C SER A 98 2.27 -11.83 6.14
N PHE A 99 1.91 -11.25 4.99
CA PHE A 99 2.22 -9.84 4.70
C PHE A 99 1.72 -8.90 5.81
N PHE A 100 0.47 -9.06 6.25
CA PHE A 100 -0.10 -8.22 7.30
C PHE A 100 0.53 -8.46 8.68
N GLY A 101 0.85 -9.71 9.02
CA GLY A 101 1.54 -10.03 10.27
C GLY A 101 2.96 -9.47 10.32
N MET A 102 3.69 -9.49 9.20
CA MET A 102 5.00 -8.85 9.09
C MET A 102 4.92 -7.32 9.20
N VAL A 103 3.90 -6.71 8.57
CA VAL A 103 3.68 -5.25 8.70
C VAL A 103 3.39 -4.87 10.14
N ASP A 104 2.55 -5.62 10.85
CA ASP A 104 2.24 -5.39 12.26
C ASP A 104 3.50 -5.50 13.13
N LEU A 105 4.34 -6.51 12.89
CA LEU A 105 5.60 -6.70 13.60
C LEU A 105 6.59 -5.56 13.31
N LEU A 106 6.78 -5.19 12.03
CA LEU A 106 7.66 -4.09 11.63
C LEU A 106 7.22 -2.74 12.19
N ALA A 107 5.94 -2.56 12.45
CA ALA A 107 5.41 -1.33 13.04
C ALA A 107 5.84 -1.10 14.49
N ILE A 108 6.11 -2.18 15.25
CA ILE A 108 6.46 -2.12 16.67
C ILE A 108 7.96 -2.36 16.92
N LEU A 109 8.59 -3.18 16.09
CA LEU A 109 9.96 -3.69 16.25
C LEU A 109 11.01 -2.58 16.44
N PRO A 110 11.03 -1.48 15.66
CA PRO A 110 12.05 -0.44 15.77
C PRO A 110 12.13 0.19 17.17
N THR A 111 10.98 0.41 17.81
CA THR A 111 10.93 0.99 19.15
C THR A 111 11.53 0.05 20.20
N TYR A 112 11.26 -1.25 20.11
CA TYR A 112 11.85 -2.23 21.03
C TYR A 112 13.34 -2.43 20.78
N ILE A 113 13.78 -2.47 19.52
CA ILE A 113 15.20 -2.59 19.16
C ILE A 113 15.98 -1.38 19.74
N SER A 114 15.42 -0.18 19.71
CA SER A 114 16.08 1.01 20.24
C SER A 114 16.42 0.93 21.74
N ILE A 115 15.72 0.09 22.51
CA ILE A 115 16.01 -0.14 23.93
C ILE A 115 17.26 -1.03 24.11
N PHE A 116 17.40 -2.05 23.23
CA PHE A 116 18.45 -3.07 23.35
C PHE A 116 19.79 -2.63 22.77
N ILE A 117 19.88 -1.48 22.12
CA ILE A 117 21.13 -0.90 21.63
C ILE A 117 21.51 0.34 22.46
N PRO A 118 21.85 0.19 23.75
CA PRO A 118 22.34 1.29 24.57
C PRO A 118 23.74 1.65 24.13
N GLY A 119 23.98 2.93 23.83
CA GLY A 119 25.31 3.43 23.54
C GLY A 119 25.80 3.15 22.13
N ALA A 120 24.92 2.99 21.15
CA ALA A 120 25.31 3.00 19.76
C ALA A 120 26.08 4.29 19.50
N GLN A 121 27.41 4.18 19.40
CA GLN A 121 28.32 5.29 19.09
C GLN A 121 28.03 5.94 17.72
N SER A 122 27.03 5.42 17.02
CA SER A 122 26.50 5.94 15.78
C SER A 122 25.09 6.50 16.01
N LEU A 123 25.00 7.81 16.24
CA LEU A 123 23.74 8.57 16.21
C LEU A 123 22.91 8.28 14.94
N LEU A 124 23.56 7.83 13.87
CA LEU A 124 22.93 7.45 12.59
C LEU A 124 22.03 6.21 12.73
N VAL A 125 22.45 5.18 13.50
CA VAL A 125 21.65 3.96 13.67
C VAL A 125 20.38 4.26 14.46
N ILE A 126 20.48 5.06 15.51
CA ILE A 126 19.30 5.46 16.30
C ILE A 126 18.33 6.28 15.44
N ARG A 127 18.84 7.22 14.63
CA ARG A 127 18.02 7.98 13.69
C ARG A 127 17.36 7.08 12.64
N ALA A 128 18.09 6.12 12.08
CA ALA A 128 17.54 5.17 11.10
C ALA A 128 16.42 4.30 11.73
N LEU A 129 16.61 3.77 12.94
CA LEU A 129 15.58 3.01 13.66
C LEU A 129 14.34 3.87 13.94
N ARG A 130 14.54 5.16 14.27
CA ARG A 130 13.45 6.10 14.45
C ARG A 130 12.66 6.30 13.15
N LEU A 131 13.34 6.48 12.02
CA LEU A 131 12.70 6.63 10.71
C LEU A 131 11.95 5.36 10.27
N LEU A 132 12.42 4.16 10.65
CA LEU A 132 11.70 2.91 10.35
C LEU A 132 10.29 2.84 10.97
N ARG A 133 10.00 3.66 11.98
CA ARG A 133 8.65 3.74 12.57
C ARG A 133 7.59 4.26 11.58
N VAL A 134 8.00 4.98 10.52
CA VAL A 134 7.08 5.41 9.44
C VAL A 134 6.41 4.22 8.75
N PHE A 135 7.03 3.03 8.79
CA PHE A 135 6.43 1.82 8.22
C PHE A 135 5.10 1.40 8.88
N ARG A 136 4.74 2.02 10.02
CA ARG A 136 3.38 1.89 10.59
C ARG A 136 2.29 2.30 9.59
N VAL A 137 2.60 3.17 8.62
CA VAL A 137 1.68 3.56 7.55
C VAL A 137 1.18 2.36 6.74
N PHE A 138 2.00 1.32 6.59
CA PHE A 138 1.58 0.10 5.88
C PHE A 138 0.46 -0.67 6.57
N LYS A 139 0.20 -0.42 7.86
CA LYS A 139 -0.99 -0.97 8.55
C LYS A 139 -2.30 -0.48 7.91
N LEU A 140 -2.27 0.69 7.24
CA LEU A 140 -3.42 1.21 6.49
C LEU A 140 -3.82 0.30 5.32
N SER A 141 -2.88 -0.48 4.76
CA SER A 141 -3.16 -1.36 3.63
C SER A 141 -4.27 -2.39 3.90
N ARG A 142 -4.49 -2.72 5.17
CA ARG A 142 -5.56 -3.63 5.60
C ARG A 142 -6.96 -3.04 5.42
N TYR A 143 -7.08 -1.72 5.57
CA TYR A 143 -8.37 -1.00 5.50
C TYR A 143 -8.76 -0.62 4.07
N LEU A 144 -7.87 -0.88 3.12
CA LEU A 144 -8.13 -0.67 1.70
C LEU A 144 -8.85 -1.90 1.12
N GLY A 145 -10.03 -2.27 1.68
CA GLY A 145 -10.81 -3.43 1.21
C GLY A 145 -11.11 -3.40 -0.29
N GLU A 146 -11.33 -2.20 -0.85
CA GLU A 146 -11.46 -1.97 -2.29
C GLU A 146 -10.13 -2.11 -3.05
N ALA A 147 -9.00 -2.21 -2.35
CA ALA A 147 -7.70 -2.45 -2.98
C ALA A 147 -7.63 -3.82 -3.67
N ASN A 148 -8.49 -4.76 -3.34
CA ASN A 148 -8.57 -6.04 -4.05
C ASN A 148 -8.95 -5.83 -5.51
N VAL A 149 -9.93 -4.97 -5.80
CA VAL A 149 -10.34 -4.62 -7.17
C VAL A 149 -9.19 -3.96 -7.93
N LEU A 150 -8.51 -3.00 -7.29
CA LEU A 150 -7.35 -2.34 -7.88
C LEU A 150 -6.18 -3.31 -8.05
N SER A 151 -5.93 -4.17 -7.08
CA SER A 151 -4.87 -5.20 -7.15
C SER A 151 -5.12 -6.18 -8.28
N GLU A 152 -6.35 -6.64 -8.47
CA GLU A 152 -6.72 -7.50 -9.58
C GLU A 152 -6.53 -6.79 -10.93
N ALA A 153 -6.96 -5.54 -11.05
CA ALA A 153 -6.75 -4.74 -12.26
C ALA A 153 -5.25 -4.59 -12.59
N ILE A 154 -4.41 -4.33 -11.59
CA ILE A 154 -2.95 -4.23 -11.75
C ILE A 154 -2.36 -5.59 -12.16
N ILE A 155 -2.76 -6.68 -11.52
CA ILE A 155 -2.27 -8.04 -11.84
C ILE A 155 -2.67 -8.43 -13.27
N GLN A 156 -3.90 -8.17 -13.69
CA GLN A 156 -4.37 -8.43 -15.05
C GLN A 156 -3.63 -7.56 -16.08
N SER A 157 -3.24 -6.35 -15.70
CA SER A 157 -2.50 -5.41 -16.55
C SER A 157 -0.98 -5.55 -16.44
N LYS A 158 -0.45 -6.45 -15.61
CA LYS A 158 0.98 -6.58 -15.28
C LYS A 158 1.90 -6.58 -16.50
N THR A 159 1.59 -7.40 -17.50
CA THR A 159 2.42 -7.50 -18.71
C THR A 159 2.48 -6.17 -19.46
N ARG A 160 1.35 -5.46 -19.58
CA ARG A 160 1.28 -4.16 -20.24
C ARG A 160 2.06 -3.10 -19.46
N ILE A 161 1.93 -3.12 -18.13
CA ILE A 161 2.68 -2.21 -17.23
C ILE A 161 4.18 -2.44 -17.34
N VAL A 162 4.64 -3.70 -17.32
CA VAL A 162 6.07 -4.04 -17.45
C VAL A 162 6.62 -3.59 -18.81
N VAL A 163 5.93 -3.86 -19.91
CA VAL A 163 6.32 -3.40 -21.25
C VAL A 163 6.40 -1.88 -21.30
N PHE A 164 5.44 -1.19 -20.71
CA PHE A 164 5.42 0.27 -20.66
C PHE A 164 6.60 0.84 -19.86
N LEU A 165 6.84 0.32 -18.65
CA LEU A 165 7.96 0.78 -17.81
C LEU A 165 9.32 0.50 -18.46
N SER A 166 9.48 -0.67 -19.09
CA SER A 166 10.72 -0.99 -19.82
C SER A 166 10.92 -0.07 -21.02
N THR A 167 9.85 0.26 -21.76
CA THR A 167 9.92 1.23 -22.85
C THR A 167 10.35 2.61 -22.39
N ILE A 168 9.77 3.13 -21.30
CA ILE A 168 10.18 4.42 -20.72
C ILE A 168 11.65 4.35 -20.29
N THR A 169 12.06 3.28 -19.63
CA THR A 169 13.44 3.13 -19.16
C THR A 169 14.41 3.18 -20.33
N VAL A 170 14.19 2.37 -21.37
CA VAL A 170 15.05 2.35 -22.55
C VAL A 170 15.06 3.73 -23.25
N LEU A 171 13.90 4.34 -23.40
CA LEU A 171 13.77 5.65 -24.02
C LEU A 171 14.54 6.73 -23.20
N SER A 172 14.44 6.67 -21.87
CA SER A 172 15.18 7.60 -21.00
C SER A 172 16.70 7.44 -21.12
N PHE A 173 17.20 6.22 -21.29
CA PHE A 173 18.63 5.98 -21.54
C PHE A 173 19.06 6.51 -22.90
N ILE A 174 18.30 6.28 -23.97
CA ILE A 174 18.60 6.75 -25.31
C ILE A 174 18.60 8.29 -25.35
N THR A 175 17.55 8.91 -24.82
CA THR A 175 17.39 10.36 -24.81
C THR A 175 18.39 11.04 -23.88
N GLY A 176 18.65 10.46 -22.71
CA GLY A 176 19.67 10.94 -21.77
C GLY A 176 21.09 10.89 -22.37
N ALA A 177 21.45 9.76 -22.99
CA ALA A 177 22.74 9.64 -23.67
C ALA A 177 22.85 10.61 -24.84
N GLY A 178 21.79 10.79 -25.62
CA GLY A 178 21.74 11.78 -26.70
C GLY A 178 21.93 13.22 -26.19
N MET A 179 21.28 13.56 -25.07
CA MET A 179 21.41 14.88 -24.47
C MET A 179 22.81 15.11 -23.87
N TYR A 180 23.42 14.09 -23.28
CA TYR A 180 24.81 14.15 -22.83
C TYR A 180 25.79 14.48 -23.97
N LEU A 181 25.57 13.93 -25.16
CA LEU A 181 26.40 14.18 -26.33
C LEU A 181 26.17 15.61 -26.91
N VAL A 182 24.93 16.08 -26.86
CA VAL A 182 24.55 17.38 -27.46
C VAL A 182 24.91 18.55 -26.55
N GLU A 183 24.60 18.47 -25.27
CA GLU A 183 24.82 19.56 -24.31
C GLU A 183 26.17 19.46 -23.59
N GLY A 184 26.52 18.27 -23.15
CA GLY A 184 27.77 17.99 -22.46
C GLY A 184 27.89 18.57 -21.06
N PRO A 185 29.07 18.39 -20.41
CA PRO A 185 29.31 18.83 -19.03
C PRO A 185 29.22 20.36 -18.84
N ALA A 186 29.55 21.12 -19.88
CA ALA A 186 29.55 22.59 -19.83
C ALA A 186 28.15 23.19 -19.57
N HIS A 187 27.10 22.46 -19.93
CA HIS A 187 25.70 22.90 -19.80
C HIS A 187 24.93 22.11 -18.74
N GLY A 188 25.64 21.50 -17.76
CA GLY A 188 25.02 20.79 -16.64
C GLY A 188 24.73 19.29 -16.87
N PHE A 189 24.94 18.78 -18.10
CA PHE A 189 24.84 17.36 -18.41
C PHE A 189 26.19 16.66 -18.16
N THR A 190 26.58 16.60 -16.87
CA THR A 190 27.94 16.20 -16.45
C THR A 190 28.24 14.72 -16.64
N SER A 191 27.22 13.88 -16.73
CA SER A 191 27.35 12.44 -16.89
C SER A 191 26.10 11.81 -17.52
N ILE A 192 26.22 10.59 -18.07
CA ILE A 192 25.05 9.85 -18.59
C ILE A 192 23.97 9.66 -17.52
N PRO A 193 24.27 9.22 -16.27
CA PRO A 193 23.25 9.15 -15.23
C PRO A 193 22.52 10.47 -14.95
N GLN A 194 23.22 11.60 -14.92
CA GLN A 194 22.61 12.92 -14.75
C GLN A 194 21.69 13.27 -15.92
N SER A 195 22.10 12.93 -17.13
CA SER A 195 21.29 13.17 -18.33
C SER A 195 20.06 12.24 -18.41
N VAL A 196 20.18 10.99 -17.94
CA VAL A 196 19.06 10.07 -17.80
C VAL A 196 18.08 10.54 -16.73
N TYR A 197 18.57 11.05 -15.60
CA TYR A 197 17.73 11.70 -14.59
C TYR A 197 16.92 12.85 -15.20
N TRP A 198 17.56 13.75 -15.97
CA TRP A 198 16.87 14.81 -16.71
C TRP A 198 15.82 14.24 -17.68
N ALA A 199 16.15 13.18 -18.42
CA ALA A 199 15.23 12.57 -19.37
C ALA A 199 14.01 11.98 -18.65
N ILE A 200 14.19 11.30 -17.52
CA ILE A 200 13.09 10.76 -16.71
C ILE A 200 12.20 11.88 -16.19
N THR A 201 12.77 12.93 -15.58
CA THR A 201 11.99 14.05 -15.03
C THR A 201 11.22 14.81 -16.11
N THR A 202 11.75 14.86 -17.31
CA THR A 202 11.10 15.48 -18.47
C THR A 202 9.99 14.61 -19.04
N LEU A 203 10.25 13.31 -19.26
CA LEU A 203 9.27 12.36 -19.78
C LEU A 203 8.09 12.14 -18.83
N THR A 204 8.33 12.17 -17.51
CA THR A 204 7.29 12.08 -16.48
C THR A 204 6.58 13.41 -16.21
N SER A 205 6.92 14.47 -16.93
CA SER A 205 6.40 15.83 -16.72
C SER A 205 6.64 16.40 -15.31
N THR A 206 7.62 15.87 -14.58
CA THR A 206 8.02 16.39 -13.25
C THR A 206 8.71 17.73 -13.36
N GLY A 207 9.71 17.85 -14.26
CA GLY A 207 10.32 19.10 -14.67
C GLY A 207 10.95 19.93 -13.54
N TYR A 208 11.85 19.36 -12.73
CA TYR A 208 12.51 20.10 -11.64
C TYR A 208 13.26 21.36 -12.10
N GLY A 209 13.79 21.40 -13.34
CA GLY A 209 14.45 22.55 -13.89
C GLY A 209 15.89 22.78 -13.37
N ASP A 210 16.43 21.86 -12.63
CA ASP A 210 17.81 21.86 -12.11
C ASP A 210 18.85 21.64 -13.21
N THR A 211 18.47 20.93 -14.26
CA THR A 211 19.26 20.72 -15.47
C THR A 211 18.34 20.97 -16.68
N VAL A 212 18.72 21.87 -17.58
CA VAL A 212 17.94 22.26 -18.76
C VAL A 212 18.84 22.41 -19.98
N PRO A 213 18.37 22.01 -21.19
CA PRO A 213 19.15 22.21 -22.41
C PRO A 213 19.26 23.70 -22.77
N ILE A 214 20.46 24.12 -23.14
CA ILE A 214 20.79 25.52 -23.47
C ILE A 214 20.94 25.67 -24.98
N THR A 215 21.54 24.65 -25.65
CA THR A 215 21.79 24.70 -27.10
C THR A 215 20.49 24.64 -27.89
N PRO A 216 20.46 25.25 -29.10
CA PRO A 216 19.28 25.13 -29.98
C PRO A 216 18.90 23.68 -30.31
N ILE A 217 19.89 22.82 -30.57
CA ILE A 217 19.69 21.40 -30.88
C ILE A 217 19.13 20.66 -29.66
N GLY A 218 19.70 20.89 -28.46
CA GLY A 218 19.18 20.31 -27.22
C GLY A 218 17.77 20.75 -26.91
N LYS A 219 17.41 22.01 -27.14
CA LYS A 219 16.04 22.52 -26.98
C LYS A 219 15.05 21.85 -27.96
N MET A 220 15.45 21.67 -29.22
CA MET A 220 14.61 20.96 -30.20
C MET A 220 14.39 19.50 -29.78
N LEU A 221 15.44 18.81 -29.32
CA LEU A 221 15.35 17.44 -28.81
C LEU A 221 14.45 17.41 -27.58
N ALA A 222 14.57 18.36 -26.66
CA ALA A 222 13.71 18.46 -25.49
C ALA A 222 12.22 18.62 -25.84
N ILE A 223 11.88 19.47 -26.82
CA ILE A 223 10.51 19.63 -27.30
C ILE A 223 9.94 18.29 -27.77
N PHE A 224 10.70 17.56 -28.60
CA PHE A 224 10.29 16.23 -29.07
C PHE A 224 10.05 15.24 -27.90
N ILE A 225 10.96 15.21 -26.92
CA ILE A 225 10.87 14.36 -25.73
C ILE A 225 9.65 14.73 -24.88
N MET A 226 9.36 16.02 -24.69
CA MET A 226 8.18 16.47 -23.94
C MET A 226 6.87 16.06 -24.58
N ILE A 227 6.75 16.17 -25.90
CA ILE A 227 5.56 15.73 -26.65
C ILE A 227 5.41 14.20 -26.50
N MET A 228 6.51 13.46 -26.64
CA MET A 228 6.54 12.01 -26.49
C MET A 228 6.17 11.57 -25.06
N GLY A 229 6.71 12.24 -24.05
CA GLY A 229 6.42 11.98 -22.63
C GLY A 229 4.93 12.15 -22.31
N TYR A 230 4.31 13.22 -22.80
CA TYR A 230 2.88 13.44 -22.62
C TYR A 230 2.05 12.30 -23.23
N SER A 231 2.38 11.86 -24.45
CA SER A 231 1.71 10.76 -25.13
C SER A 231 1.86 9.43 -24.35
N LEU A 232 3.03 9.20 -23.73
CA LEU A 232 3.30 8.01 -22.93
C LEU A 232 2.48 7.94 -21.64
N ILE A 233 2.10 9.05 -21.03
CA ILE A 233 1.26 9.05 -19.81
C ILE A 233 -0.19 8.65 -20.12
N ILE A 234 -0.70 9.06 -21.27
CA ILE A 234 -2.10 8.80 -21.66
C ILE A 234 -2.37 7.30 -21.87
N VAL A 235 -1.42 6.55 -22.42
CA VAL A 235 -1.61 5.13 -22.78
C VAL A 235 -1.90 4.24 -21.55
N PRO A 236 -1.10 4.24 -20.46
CA PRO A 236 -1.39 3.41 -19.29
C PRO A 236 -2.68 3.82 -18.59
N THR A 237 -2.94 5.13 -18.51
CA THR A 237 -4.17 5.66 -17.91
C THR A 237 -5.40 5.14 -18.65
N GLY A 238 -5.38 5.17 -19.98
CA GLY A 238 -6.45 4.60 -20.82
C GLY A 238 -6.64 3.10 -20.63
N ILE A 239 -5.53 2.35 -20.55
CA ILE A 239 -5.57 0.89 -20.33
C ILE A 239 -6.19 0.54 -18.98
N ILE A 240 -5.73 1.19 -17.91
CA ILE A 240 -6.24 0.95 -16.56
C ILE A 240 -7.72 1.34 -16.46
N SER A 241 -8.10 2.48 -17.03
CA SER A 241 -9.50 2.93 -17.07
C SER A 241 -10.41 1.94 -17.77
N THR A 242 -9.98 1.34 -18.90
CA THR A 242 -10.79 0.34 -19.61
C THR A 242 -10.91 -0.97 -18.84
N GLU A 243 -9.89 -1.40 -18.12
CA GLU A 243 -9.97 -2.60 -17.27
C GLU A 243 -10.87 -2.36 -16.04
N LEU A 244 -10.79 -1.19 -15.41
CA LEU A 244 -11.68 -0.82 -14.31
C LEU A 244 -13.16 -0.74 -14.74
N MET A 245 -13.45 -0.22 -15.93
CA MET A 245 -14.81 -0.21 -16.47
C MET A 245 -15.36 -1.63 -16.69
N LYS A 246 -14.55 -2.56 -17.14
CA LYS A 246 -14.95 -3.98 -17.28
C LYS A 246 -15.27 -4.65 -15.94
N LEU A 247 -14.58 -4.26 -14.87
CA LEU A 247 -14.85 -4.76 -13.51
C LEU A 247 -16.16 -4.19 -12.95
N GLY A 248 -16.56 -2.98 -13.37
CA GLY A 248 -17.85 -2.36 -12.98
C GLY A 248 -19.08 -3.05 -13.57
N ASP A 249 -18.93 -3.83 -14.63
CA ASP A 249 -20.01 -4.61 -15.25
C ASP A 249 -20.21 -5.99 -14.59
N ILE A 250 -19.48 -6.29 -13.52
CA ILE A 250 -19.58 -7.58 -12.82
C ILE A 250 -20.54 -7.46 -11.65
N SER A 251 -21.55 -8.34 -11.62
CA SER A 251 -22.50 -8.46 -10.52
C SER A 251 -21.85 -9.17 -9.31
N THR A 252 -22.08 -8.66 -8.11
CA THR A 252 -21.75 -9.33 -6.84
C THR A 252 -22.72 -10.44 -6.47
N GLN A 253 -23.71 -10.73 -7.33
CA GLN A 253 -24.68 -11.79 -7.11
C GLN A 253 -24.00 -13.16 -7.11
N ALA A 254 -24.09 -13.88 -5.99
CA ALA A 254 -23.64 -15.25 -5.87
C ALA A 254 -24.63 -16.22 -6.51
N CYS A 255 -24.14 -17.21 -7.25
CA CYS A 255 -24.97 -18.26 -7.80
C CYS A 255 -25.57 -19.14 -6.70
N LYS A 256 -26.88 -19.34 -6.68
CA LYS A 256 -27.60 -20.17 -5.68
C LYS A 256 -27.16 -21.63 -5.69
N ASN A 257 -26.65 -22.15 -6.82
CA ASN A 257 -26.25 -23.56 -6.94
C ASN A 257 -24.76 -23.79 -6.61
N CYS A 258 -23.84 -22.92 -7.04
CA CYS A 258 -22.40 -23.15 -6.85
C CYS A 258 -21.68 -22.07 -6.00
N SER A 259 -22.44 -21.11 -5.46
CA SER A 259 -21.97 -20.02 -4.60
C SER A 259 -20.83 -19.18 -5.17
N LYS A 260 -20.59 -19.23 -6.48
CA LYS A 260 -19.58 -18.41 -7.15
C LYS A 260 -20.18 -17.07 -7.58
N GLU A 261 -19.41 -16.01 -7.40
CA GLU A 261 -19.70 -14.63 -7.78
C GLU A 261 -18.99 -14.25 -9.09
N GLY A 262 -19.15 -12.99 -9.49
CA GLY A 262 -18.42 -12.42 -10.62
C GLY A 262 -19.10 -12.68 -11.96
N HIS A 263 -20.42 -12.71 -11.99
CA HIS A 263 -21.23 -12.81 -13.24
C HIS A 263 -21.38 -11.44 -13.88
N ASP A 264 -21.55 -11.40 -15.19
CA ASP A 264 -21.88 -10.15 -15.87
C ASP A 264 -23.20 -9.59 -15.34
N TYR A 265 -23.34 -8.25 -15.26
CA TYR A 265 -24.52 -7.60 -14.68
C TYR A 265 -25.84 -8.05 -15.29
N ASN A 266 -25.82 -8.41 -16.58
CA ASN A 266 -26.98 -8.89 -17.33
C ASN A 266 -27.02 -10.41 -17.50
N ALA A 267 -26.19 -11.16 -16.77
CA ALA A 267 -26.14 -12.61 -16.92
C ALA A 267 -27.43 -13.25 -16.40
N LYS A 268 -28.08 -14.04 -17.23
CA LYS A 268 -29.25 -14.85 -16.85
C LYS A 268 -28.83 -16.23 -16.29
N PHE A 269 -27.63 -16.68 -16.63
CA PHE A 269 -27.12 -17.99 -16.24
C PHE A 269 -25.72 -17.87 -15.64
N CYS A 270 -25.42 -18.68 -14.65
CA CYS A 270 -24.12 -18.77 -14.03
C CYS A 270 -23.06 -19.24 -15.03
N LYS A 271 -21.99 -18.46 -15.24
CA LYS A 271 -20.89 -18.81 -16.17
C LYS A 271 -20.07 -20.03 -15.72
N HIS A 272 -20.24 -20.49 -14.45
CA HIS A 272 -19.49 -21.60 -13.88
C HIS A 272 -20.26 -22.93 -13.91
N CYS A 273 -21.58 -22.92 -13.68
CA CYS A 273 -22.39 -24.12 -13.59
C CYS A 273 -23.64 -24.15 -14.46
N GLY A 274 -23.92 -23.06 -15.19
CA GLY A 274 -25.08 -22.95 -16.08
C GLY A 274 -26.43 -22.80 -15.38
N PHE A 275 -26.46 -22.66 -14.04
CA PHE A 275 -27.70 -22.45 -13.29
C PHE A 275 -28.26 -21.03 -13.52
N GLU A 276 -29.57 -20.88 -13.51
CA GLU A 276 -30.24 -19.57 -13.64
C GLU A 276 -29.96 -18.72 -12.40
N LEU A 277 -29.56 -17.42 -12.60
CA LEU A 277 -29.10 -16.51 -11.56
C LEU A 277 -30.24 -15.74 -10.91
#